data_3b7c4ac5dc57bea0f611047be03593ad
#
_entry.id   3b7c4ac5dc57bea0f611047be03593ad
#
_cell.length_a   1.000
_cell.length_b   1.000
_cell.length_c   1.000
_cell.angle_alpha   90.00
_cell.angle_beta   90.00
_cell.angle_gamma   90.00
#
_symmetry.space_group_name_H-M   'P 1'
#
loop_
_entity.id
_entity.type
_entity.pdbx_description
1 polymer ?
#
loop_
_entity_poly.entity_id
_entity_poly.type
_entity_poly.pdbx_seq_one_letter_code
_entity_poly.pdbx_strand_id
1 'polypeptide(L)'
;MTNTPIIWGMHMERHHGMRPVEEGFIALGWERIGDLGRLDEDRSAYKTAFAEAYPGHKAGALPVHAGVLYRFAVDMTQGDYVVFPSKPDRMVNIGVIDSDYIFAPEADANYPHRRRVRWLRHVPRAQFSQSALHEIGSAVTLFQVTNHAEEFLAAMEGEAFDADEVDESTAGEVSAQVEESTEDFIIKRLKSGQTPYDFEKFTAHLLRCMGYHATVTQAAGDGGIDIIAHRDELGFEPPIIKVQCKQTLDTVGRPVVQQLHGAIEHGEHGLFVTLGNYTADARAFERTKPNLRRLDADALIALIYAHYHQFDPRYQTLLPLKRIYVPGPIQASES
;
A
#
# COMPACT_ATOMS: atom_id res chain seq x y z
N MET A 1 28.18 25.35 7.38
CA MET A 1 26.74 25.55 7.06
C MET A 1 26.14 24.16 7.14
N THR A 2 25.37 23.87 8.19
CA THR A 2 24.61 22.59 8.28
C THR A 2 23.52 22.64 7.22
N ASN A 3 23.69 21.87 6.16
CA ASN A 3 22.68 21.71 5.13
C ASN A 3 21.46 21.04 5.78
N THR A 4 20.30 21.66 5.74
CA THR A 4 19.07 21.07 6.25
C THR A 4 18.79 19.83 5.40
N PRO A 5 18.59 18.64 5.98
CA PRO A 5 18.32 17.43 5.23
C PRO A 5 17.09 17.61 4.33
N ILE A 6 17.20 17.15 3.10
CA ILE A 6 16.09 17.16 2.14
C ILE A 6 15.27 15.90 2.36
N ILE A 7 13.94 15.99 2.16
CA ILE A 7 13.05 14.84 2.15
C ILE A 7 12.74 14.47 0.71
N TRP A 8 13.11 13.27 0.32
CA TRP A 8 12.87 12.72 -1.01
C TRP A 8 11.69 11.77 -0.99
N GLY A 9 10.73 11.97 -1.89
CA GLY A 9 9.72 10.96 -2.19
C GLY A 9 10.24 10.02 -3.28
N MET A 10 10.12 8.71 -3.07
CA MET A 10 10.61 7.68 -3.99
C MET A 10 9.56 6.64 -4.30
N HIS A 11 9.32 6.38 -5.59
CA HIS A 11 8.51 5.25 -6.04
C HIS A 11 9.39 4.18 -6.68
N MET A 12 9.09 2.93 -6.37
CA MET A 12 9.67 1.77 -7.03
C MET A 12 8.56 0.89 -7.63
N GLU A 13 8.89 0.14 -8.66
CA GLU A 13 7.91 -0.72 -9.31
C GLU A 13 7.43 -1.85 -8.40
N ARG A 14 6.17 -2.28 -8.59
CA ARG A 14 5.49 -3.28 -7.74
C ARG A 14 6.25 -4.60 -7.62
N HIS A 15 7.00 -5.01 -8.64
CA HIS A 15 7.72 -6.29 -8.60
C HIS A 15 8.86 -6.34 -7.57
N HIS A 16 9.37 -5.19 -7.09
CA HIS A 16 10.32 -5.18 -5.99
C HIS A 16 9.71 -5.65 -4.66
N GLY A 17 8.37 -5.58 -4.51
CA GLY A 17 7.69 -5.99 -3.29
C GLY A 17 8.23 -5.27 -2.06
N MET A 18 8.57 -6.04 -1.02
CA MET A 18 9.13 -5.53 0.23
C MET A 18 10.65 -5.48 0.26
N ARG A 19 11.34 -5.95 -0.77
CA ARG A 19 12.81 -5.99 -0.82
C ARG A 19 13.50 -4.64 -0.49
N PRO A 20 13.01 -3.48 -0.98
CA PRO A 20 13.61 -2.19 -0.62
C PRO A 20 13.66 -1.96 0.89
N VAL A 21 12.62 -2.37 1.59
CA VAL A 21 12.52 -2.21 3.05
C VAL A 21 13.31 -3.30 3.78
N GLU A 22 13.21 -4.54 3.34
CA GLU A 22 13.88 -5.70 3.96
C GLU A 22 15.40 -5.68 3.76
N GLU A 23 15.87 -5.24 2.60
CA GLU A 23 17.29 -5.20 2.24
C GLU A 23 17.93 -3.82 2.43
N GLY A 24 17.16 -2.79 2.80
CA GLY A 24 17.64 -1.45 3.13
C GLY A 24 18.20 -0.68 1.93
N PHE A 25 17.44 -0.57 0.85
CA PHE A 25 17.88 0.18 -0.34
C PHE A 25 16.72 0.90 -1.04
N ILE A 26 17.10 1.85 -1.91
CA ILE A 26 16.26 2.38 -2.99
C ILE A 26 17.01 2.21 -4.31
N ALA A 27 16.28 2.05 -5.42
CA ALA A 27 16.90 1.81 -6.72
C ALA A 27 16.15 2.46 -7.88
N LEU A 28 16.88 2.82 -8.92
CA LEU A 28 16.35 3.23 -10.22
C LEU A 28 16.73 2.23 -11.31
N GLY A 29 15.84 2.09 -12.29
CA GLY A 29 16.08 1.40 -13.53
C GLY A 29 16.96 2.22 -14.51
N TRP A 30 16.65 2.14 -15.79
CA TRP A 30 17.43 2.77 -16.88
C TRP A 30 18.85 2.21 -17.03
N GLU A 31 18.94 0.90 -17.00
CA GLU A 31 20.18 0.11 -17.06
C GLU A 31 21.10 0.45 -18.26
N ARG A 32 20.51 0.86 -19.40
CA ARG A 32 21.27 1.15 -20.64
C ARG A 32 22.16 2.39 -20.54
N ILE A 33 21.89 3.28 -19.60
CA ILE A 33 22.70 4.50 -19.43
C ILE A 33 24.07 4.17 -18.80
N GLY A 34 24.20 3.00 -18.18
CA GLY A 34 25.41 2.57 -17.49
C GLY A 34 25.62 3.32 -16.17
N ASP A 35 26.86 3.39 -15.74
CA ASP A 35 27.23 3.98 -14.45
C ASP A 35 27.12 5.51 -14.46
N LEU A 36 26.13 6.04 -13.72
CA LEU A 36 25.89 7.49 -13.59
C LEU A 36 27.05 8.25 -12.91
N GLY A 37 27.84 7.56 -12.08
CA GLY A 37 28.98 8.15 -11.41
C GLY A 37 30.15 8.47 -12.34
N ARG A 38 30.07 8.07 -13.62
CA ARG A 38 31.05 8.41 -14.66
C ARG A 38 30.65 9.63 -15.49
N LEU A 39 29.45 10.15 -15.29
CA LEU A 39 28.99 11.35 -15.97
C LEU A 39 29.45 12.58 -15.20
N ASP A 40 29.68 13.67 -15.94
CA ASP A 40 29.94 14.97 -15.32
C ASP A 40 28.72 15.39 -14.46
N GLU A 41 28.98 16.05 -13.33
CA GLU A 41 27.93 16.52 -12.40
C GLU A 41 27.19 17.74 -12.98
N ASP A 42 26.69 17.58 -14.20
CA ASP A 42 25.88 18.57 -14.91
C ASP A 42 24.65 17.95 -15.55
N ARG A 43 23.52 18.61 -15.39
CA ARG A 43 22.22 18.15 -15.91
C ARG A 43 22.19 17.93 -17.42
N SER A 44 23.04 18.67 -18.17
CA SER A 44 23.13 18.50 -19.62
C SER A 44 23.82 17.19 -20.01
N ALA A 45 24.83 16.75 -19.23
CA ALA A 45 25.51 15.47 -19.43
C ALA A 45 24.51 14.29 -19.25
N TYR A 46 23.68 14.32 -18.20
CA TYR A 46 22.65 13.32 -17.97
C TYR A 46 21.57 13.30 -19.06
N LYS A 47 21.18 14.49 -19.57
CA LYS A 47 20.22 14.59 -20.67
C LYS A 47 20.78 14.00 -21.97
N THR A 48 22.05 14.26 -22.28
CA THR A 48 22.73 13.71 -23.46
C THR A 48 22.87 12.20 -23.33
N ALA A 49 23.39 11.70 -22.21
CA ALA A 49 23.56 10.27 -21.97
C ALA A 49 22.21 9.50 -22.01
N PHE A 50 21.15 10.10 -21.49
CA PHE A 50 19.82 9.49 -21.57
C PHE A 50 19.32 9.42 -23.01
N ALA A 51 19.47 10.50 -23.79
CA ALA A 51 19.04 10.54 -25.19
C ALA A 51 19.77 9.50 -26.05
N GLU A 52 21.06 9.29 -25.79
CA GLU A 52 21.90 8.29 -26.49
C GLU A 52 21.50 6.87 -26.11
N ALA A 53 21.24 6.61 -24.81
CA ALA A 53 20.86 5.29 -24.31
C ALA A 53 19.43 4.87 -24.72
N TYR A 54 18.52 5.86 -24.87
CA TYR A 54 17.09 5.64 -25.15
C TYR A 54 16.58 6.51 -26.31
N PRO A 55 17.05 6.31 -27.54
CA PRO A 55 16.75 7.19 -28.69
C PRO A 55 15.25 7.15 -29.12
N GLY A 56 14.49 6.14 -28.68
CA GLY A 56 13.06 6.02 -28.97
C GLY A 56 12.13 6.76 -28.00
N HIS A 57 12.64 7.44 -26.97
CA HIS A 57 11.81 8.16 -26.00
C HIS A 57 11.29 9.49 -26.58
N LYS A 58 10.05 9.85 -26.18
CA LYS A 58 9.44 11.13 -26.56
C LYS A 58 10.33 12.29 -26.06
N ALA A 59 10.60 13.26 -26.93
CA ALA A 59 11.47 14.41 -26.61
C ALA A 59 11.05 15.17 -25.35
N GLY A 60 9.75 15.28 -25.06
CA GLY A 60 9.21 15.91 -23.85
C GLY A 60 9.47 15.15 -22.54
N ALA A 61 9.73 13.84 -22.59
CA ALA A 61 10.01 13.03 -21.40
C ALA A 61 11.51 13.04 -21.01
N LEU A 62 12.39 13.33 -21.95
CA LEU A 62 13.83 13.36 -21.73
C LEU A 62 14.28 14.22 -20.54
N PRO A 63 13.82 15.49 -20.39
CA PRO A 63 14.24 16.32 -19.26
C PRO A 63 13.79 15.77 -17.91
N VAL A 64 12.64 15.11 -17.87
CA VAL A 64 12.07 14.53 -16.63
C VAL A 64 12.93 13.36 -16.17
N HIS A 65 13.20 12.41 -17.06
CA HIS A 65 13.99 11.22 -16.74
C HIS A 65 15.45 11.54 -16.41
N ALA A 66 16.08 12.39 -17.21
CA ALA A 66 17.43 12.88 -16.94
C ALA A 66 17.50 13.64 -15.59
N GLY A 67 16.47 14.42 -15.28
CA GLY A 67 16.35 15.12 -13.99
C GLY A 67 16.20 14.18 -12.80
N VAL A 68 15.49 13.05 -12.94
CA VAL A 68 15.39 12.00 -11.91
C VAL A 68 16.76 11.36 -11.68
N LEU A 69 17.46 10.96 -12.75
CA LEU A 69 18.78 10.34 -12.66
C LEU A 69 19.81 11.28 -12.02
N TYR A 70 19.82 12.54 -12.44
CA TYR A 70 20.70 13.55 -11.87
C TYR A 70 20.46 13.75 -10.37
N ARG A 71 19.21 13.96 -9.98
CA ARG A 71 18.84 14.10 -8.55
C ARG A 71 19.25 12.88 -7.75
N PHE A 72 19.03 11.68 -8.27
CA PHE A 72 19.38 10.45 -7.57
C PHE A 72 20.90 10.27 -7.40
N ALA A 73 21.70 10.61 -8.42
CA ALA A 73 23.13 10.41 -8.39
C ALA A 73 23.90 11.56 -7.73
N VAL A 74 23.45 12.82 -7.91
CA VAL A 74 24.19 14.02 -7.55
C VAL A 74 23.53 14.81 -6.42
N ASP A 75 22.23 15.18 -6.57
CA ASP A 75 21.58 16.07 -5.60
C ASP A 75 21.27 15.37 -4.27
N MET A 76 20.92 14.07 -4.29
CA MET A 76 20.64 13.27 -3.09
C MET A 76 21.94 12.94 -2.38
N THR A 77 22.01 13.21 -1.07
CA THR A 77 23.22 13.02 -0.27
C THR A 77 22.98 12.14 0.95
N GLN A 78 24.07 11.62 1.52
CA GLN A 78 23.98 10.92 2.82
C GLN A 78 23.45 11.87 3.90
N GLY A 79 22.53 11.34 4.71
CA GLY A 79 21.83 12.10 5.74
C GLY A 79 20.50 12.71 5.30
N ASP A 80 20.21 12.75 3.99
CA ASP A 80 18.88 13.11 3.51
C ASP A 80 17.84 12.07 3.92
N TYR A 81 16.61 12.49 4.06
CA TYR A 81 15.49 11.61 4.33
C TYR A 81 14.87 11.06 3.04
N VAL A 82 14.33 9.86 3.12
CA VAL A 82 13.55 9.28 2.06
C VAL A 82 12.23 8.76 2.58
N VAL A 83 11.14 9.08 1.86
CA VAL A 83 9.80 8.58 2.08
C VAL A 83 9.44 7.64 0.93
N PHE A 84 9.21 6.37 1.25
CA PHE A 84 8.85 5.32 0.30
C PHE A 84 7.48 4.73 0.66
N PRO A 85 6.41 5.11 -0.07
CA PRO A 85 5.10 4.50 0.10
C PRO A 85 5.11 3.09 -0.49
N SER A 86 5.05 2.09 0.36
CA SER A 86 5.02 0.69 -0.03
C SER A 86 3.59 0.23 -0.29
N LYS A 87 3.32 -0.27 -1.50
CA LYS A 87 1.99 -0.77 -1.88
C LYS A 87 1.64 -2.13 -1.25
N PRO A 88 2.59 -3.11 -1.12
CA PRO A 88 2.26 -4.44 -0.63
C PRO A 88 1.75 -4.50 0.82
N ASP A 89 2.18 -3.57 1.66
CA ASP A 89 1.84 -3.53 3.09
C ASP A 89 1.09 -2.27 3.51
N ARG A 90 0.84 -1.35 2.57
CA ARG A 90 0.18 -0.06 2.82
C ARG A 90 0.87 0.79 3.89
N MET A 91 2.19 0.69 3.96
CA MET A 91 2.99 1.49 4.87
C MET A 91 3.67 2.65 4.14
N VAL A 92 3.93 3.71 4.87
CA VAL A 92 4.86 4.76 4.48
C VAL A 92 6.15 4.50 5.25
N ASN A 93 7.20 4.16 4.51
CA ASN A 93 8.50 3.87 5.09
C ASN A 93 9.34 5.12 5.05
N ILE A 94 9.87 5.54 6.20
CA ILE A 94 10.70 6.73 6.34
C ILE A 94 12.08 6.29 6.79
N GLY A 95 13.10 6.71 6.04
CA GLY A 95 14.49 6.34 6.31
C GLY A 95 15.46 7.47 6.04
N VAL A 96 16.73 7.19 6.31
CA VAL A 96 17.86 8.07 6.01
C VAL A 96 18.73 7.42 4.95
N ILE A 97 19.14 8.19 3.96
CA ILE A 97 20.13 7.79 2.96
C ILE A 97 21.46 7.53 3.67
N ASP A 98 21.96 6.31 3.56
CA ASP A 98 23.13 5.80 4.29
C ASP A 98 24.30 5.43 3.36
N SER A 99 24.25 5.89 2.11
CA SER A 99 25.36 5.73 1.17
C SER A 99 25.38 6.83 0.11
N ASP A 100 26.54 7.02 -0.51
CA ASP A 100 26.62 7.67 -1.81
C ASP A 100 25.93 6.83 -2.88
N TYR A 101 25.86 7.34 -4.10
CA TYR A 101 25.39 6.60 -5.26
C TYR A 101 26.22 5.33 -5.50
N ILE A 102 25.55 4.22 -5.80
CA ILE A 102 26.17 2.91 -6.07
C ILE A 102 25.66 2.39 -7.41
N PHE A 103 26.56 2.00 -8.28
CA PHE A 103 26.24 1.24 -9.50
C PHE A 103 26.45 -0.25 -9.24
N ALA A 104 25.37 -1.03 -9.20
CA ALA A 104 25.39 -2.44 -8.80
C ALA A 104 24.54 -3.32 -9.74
N PRO A 105 24.94 -3.46 -11.03
CA PRO A 105 24.22 -4.29 -12.00
C PRO A 105 24.19 -5.79 -11.62
N GLU A 106 25.15 -6.24 -10.81
CA GLU A 106 25.21 -7.62 -10.29
C GLU A 106 24.12 -7.92 -9.26
N ALA A 107 23.62 -6.88 -8.55
CA ALA A 107 22.56 -7.04 -7.57
C ALA A 107 21.17 -7.11 -8.25
N ASP A 108 20.97 -6.30 -9.29
CA ASP A 108 19.79 -6.34 -10.16
C ASP A 108 20.10 -5.63 -11.47
N ALA A 109 20.18 -6.39 -12.57
CA ALA A 109 20.56 -5.85 -13.87
C ALA A 109 19.58 -4.79 -14.40
N ASN A 110 18.30 -4.87 -14.04
CA ASN A 110 17.28 -3.90 -14.46
C ASN A 110 17.21 -2.67 -13.56
N TYR A 111 17.75 -2.75 -12.34
CA TYR A 111 17.75 -1.69 -11.33
C TYR A 111 19.15 -1.52 -10.73
N PRO A 112 20.13 -1.13 -11.56
CA PRO A 112 21.54 -1.09 -11.17
C PRO A 112 21.91 0.15 -10.36
N HIS A 113 21.10 1.23 -10.43
CA HIS A 113 21.38 2.48 -9.73
C HIS A 113 20.81 2.41 -8.33
N ARG A 114 21.65 2.41 -7.30
CA ARG A 114 21.24 2.14 -5.92
C ARG A 114 21.78 3.15 -4.94
N ARG A 115 21.04 3.28 -3.81
CA ARG A 115 21.50 3.87 -2.57
C ARG A 115 21.05 3.01 -1.42
N ARG A 116 21.89 2.87 -0.39
CA ARG A 116 21.49 2.23 0.86
C ARG A 116 20.62 3.18 1.68
N VAL A 117 19.64 2.61 2.34
CA VAL A 117 18.72 3.31 3.22
C VAL A 117 18.68 2.60 4.57
N ARG A 118 18.83 3.35 5.62
CA ARG A 118 18.52 2.89 6.97
C ARG A 118 17.11 3.32 7.32
N TRP A 119 16.17 2.36 7.21
CA TRP A 119 14.77 2.62 7.53
C TRP A 119 14.60 2.88 9.03
N LEU A 120 13.90 3.95 9.37
CA LEU A 120 13.70 4.42 10.74
C LEU A 120 12.29 4.14 11.25
N ARG A 121 11.30 4.30 10.39
CA ARG A 121 9.89 4.13 10.73
C ARG A 121 9.12 3.45 9.60
N HIS A 122 8.11 2.69 10.01
CA HIS A 122 7.12 2.06 9.14
C HIS A 122 5.74 2.47 9.66
N VAL A 123 5.12 3.45 9.03
CA VAL A 123 3.91 4.10 9.52
C VAL A 123 2.75 3.75 8.60
N PRO A 124 1.59 3.28 9.12
CA PRO A 124 0.41 3.04 8.30
C PRO A 124 -0.01 4.29 7.52
N ARG A 125 -0.29 4.15 6.22
CA ARG A 125 -0.74 5.27 5.36
C ARG A 125 -1.93 6.02 5.95
N ALA A 126 -2.85 5.31 6.60
CA ALA A 126 -4.05 5.90 7.22
C ALA A 126 -3.76 6.88 8.38
N GLN A 127 -2.52 6.98 8.84
CA GLN A 127 -2.11 7.95 9.86
C GLN A 127 -1.69 9.31 9.28
N PHE A 128 -1.55 9.40 7.96
CA PHE A 128 -1.20 10.64 7.26
C PHE A 128 -2.44 11.35 6.75
N SER A 129 -2.38 12.68 6.64
CA SER A 129 -3.41 13.47 5.97
C SER A 129 -3.53 13.07 4.50
N GLN A 130 -4.70 13.28 3.91
CA GLN A 130 -4.92 12.99 2.50
C GLN A 130 -4.02 13.86 1.60
N SER A 131 -3.75 15.09 2.02
CA SER A 131 -2.86 16.02 1.31
C SER A 131 -1.41 15.55 1.31
N ALA A 132 -0.89 15.05 2.45
CA ALA A 132 0.45 14.45 2.51
C ALA A 132 0.53 13.19 1.64
N LEU A 133 -0.49 12.33 1.69
CA LEU A 133 -0.57 11.13 0.84
C LEU A 133 -0.66 11.49 -0.65
N HIS A 134 -1.33 12.58 -1.00
CA HIS A 134 -1.38 13.09 -2.37
C HIS A 134 0.00 13.57 -2.82
N GLU A 135 0.74 14.31 -2.00
CA GLU A 135 2.10 14.75 -2.33
C GLU A 135 3.03 13.57 -2.62
N ILE A 136 3.01 12.53 -1.75
CA ILE A 136 3.84 11.34 -1.96
C ILE A 136 3.23 10.35 -2.99
N GLY A 137 2.02 10.58 -3.47
CA GLY A 137 1.38 9.84 -4.56
C GLY A 137 1.78 10.35 -5.96
N SER A 138 2.77 11.24 -6.06
CA SER A 138 3.27 11.81 -7.32
C SER A 138 3.53 10.74 -8.38
N ALA A 139 3.21 11.05 -9.64
CA ALA A 139 3.54 10.18 -10.78
C ALA A 139 5.04 10.13 -11.13
N VAL A 140 5.86 10.97 -10.48
CA VAL A 140 7.30 11.05 -10.72
C VAL A 140 8.02 10.08 -9.79
N THR A 141 8.94 9.30 -10.33
CA THR A 141 9.71 8.28 -9.61
C THR A 141 10.49 8.83 -8.41
N LEU A 142 11.09 10.02 -8.55
CA LEU A 142 11.86 10.70 -7.51
C LEU A 142 11.52 12.19 -7.50
N PHE A 143 11.12 12.71 -6.35
CA PHE A 143 10.71 14.11 -6.15
C PHE A 143 11.08 14.58 -4.74
N GLN A 144 11.03 15.87 -4.48
CA GLN A 144 11.20 16.43 -3.15
C GLN A 144 9.82 16.59 -2.49
N VAL A 145 9.74 16.19 -1.22
CA VAL A 145 8.56 16.43 -0.36
C VAL A 145 8.77 17.79 0.31
N THR A 146 7.92 18.74 0.01
CA THR A 146 8.08 20.13 0.44
C THR A 146 6.86 20.70 1.16
N ASN A 147 5.65 20.35 0.71
CA ASN A 147 4.43 20.97 1.25
C ASN A 147 4.01 20.37 2.58
N HIS A 148 4.24 19.08 2.79
CA HIS A 148 3.87 18.32 3.99
C HIS A 148 5.08 17.68 4.68
N ALA A 149 6.26 18.28 4.52
CA ALA A 149 7.51 17.78 5.10
C ALA A 149 7.42 17.60 6.63
N GLU A 150 6.74 18.54 7.32
CA GLU A 150 6.58 18.53 8.78
C GLU A 150 5.80 17.29 9.26
N GLU A 151 4.80 16.83 8.50
CA GLU A 151 4.00 15.66 8.85
C GLU A 151 4.86 14.37 8.81
N PHE A 152 5.74 14.23 7.83
CA PHE A 152 6.66 13.09 7.75
C PHE A 152 7.75 13.15 8.82
N LEU A 153 8.23 14.35 9.16
CA LEU A 153 9.20 14.54 10.25
C LEU A 153 8.59 14.20 11.61
N ALA A 154 7.38 14.65 11.90
CA ALA A 154 6.68 14.32 13.13
C ALA A 154 6.40 12.80 13.24
N ALA A 155 6.00 12.16 12.14
CA ALA A 155 5.84 10.71 12.10
C ALA A 155 7.16 9.96 12.42
N MET A 156 8.32 10.53 12.08
CA MET A 156 9.62 9.98 12.49
C MET A 156 9.83 10.06 14.01
N GLU A 157 9.39 11.12 14.65
CA GLU A 157 9.51 11.32 16.10
C GLU A 157 8.51 10.47 16.88
N GLY A 158 7.54 9.87 16.19
CA GLY A 158 6.50 9.02 16.81
C GLY A 158 5.32 9.82 17.31
N GLU A 159 5.19 11.06 16.88
CA GLU A 159 4.02 11.89 17.17
C GLU A 159 2.84 11.44 16.28
N ALA A 160 1.68 11.23 16.91
CA ALA A 160 0.46 10.93 16.18
C ALA A 160 -0.09 12.24 15.61
N PHE A 161 -0.19 12.33 14.30
CA PHE A 161 -0.99 13.36 13.67
C PHE A 161 -2.47 13.02 13.83
N ASP A 162 -3.26 13.97 14.32
CA ASP A 162 -4.71 13.82 14.37
C ASP A 162 -5.25 14.06 12.95
N ALA A 163 -5.36 12.96 12.20
CA ALA A 163 -5.84 13.00 10.80
C ALA A 163 -7.36 13.19 10.69
N ASP A 164 -8.03 13.65 11.75
CA ASP A 164 -9.50 13.71 11.85
C ASP A 164 -10.16 14.90 11.14
N GLU A 165 -9.41 15.87 10.63
CA GLU A 165 -9.98 16.82 9.68
C GLU A 165 -10.03 16.21 8.27
N VAL A 166 -11.07 15.41 8.02
CA VAL A 166 -11.45 15.05 6.65
C VAL A 166 -11.92 16.35 5.98
N ASP A 167 -11.05 17.00 5.23
CA ASP A 167 -11.43 18.14 4.40
C ASP A 167 -12.44 17.69 3.35
N GLU A 168 -13.71 18.02 3.55
CA GLU A 168 -14.81 17.71 2.62
C GLU A 168 -14.60 18.33 1.23
N SER A 169 -13.73 19.31 1.10
CA SER A 169 -13.41 19.99 -0.18
C SER A 169 -12.58 19.09 -1.12
N THR A 170 -11.85 18.13 -0.57
CA THR A 170 -10.95 17.23 -1.34
C THR A 170 -11.70 16.18 -2.17
N ALA A 171 -13.00 15.99 -1.96
CA ALA A 171 -13.82 15.04 -2.74
C ALA A 171 -13.85 15.35 -4.25
N GLY A 172 -13.63 16.59 -4.65
CA GLY A 172 -13.61 17.05 -6.04
C GLY A 172 -12.28 16.81 -6.77
N GLU A 173 -11.14 16.85 -6.05
CA GLU A 173 -9.80 16.67 -6.62
C GLU A 173 -9.37 15.18 -6.71
N VAL A 174 -10.04 14.32 -5.93
CA VAL A 174 -9.81 12.87 -5.86
C VAL A 174 -10.04 12.17 -7.21
N SER A 175 -10.73 12.80 -8.15
CA SER A 175 -11.06 12.17 -9.44
C SER A 175 -9.86 11.90 -10.35
N ALA A 176 -8.71 12.47 -10.12
CA ALA A 176 -7.52 12.32 -10.98
C ALA A 176 -6.52 11.23 -10.50
N GLN A 177 -6.58 10.82 -9.21
CA GLN A 177 -5.75 9.71 -8.66
C GLN A 177 -6.65 8.73 -7.90
N VAL A 178 -7.69 8.31 -8.57
CA VAL A 178 -8.90 7.75 -7.96
C VAL A 178 -8.68 6.47 -7.17
N GLU A 179 -7.83 5.58 -7.62
CA GLU A 179 -7.78 4.22 -7.07
C GLU A 179 -7.08 4.20 -5.68
N GLU A 180 -5.87 4.72 -5.57
CA GLU A 180 -5.08 4.66 -4.34
C GLU A 180 -5.69 5.52 -3.21
N SER A 181 -6.15 6.73 -3.56
CA SER A 181 -6.80 7.63 -2.61
C SER A 181 -8.14 7.06 -2.11
N THR A 182 -8.90 6.38 -3.00
CA THR A 182 -10.17 5.76 -2.62
C THR A 182 -9.95 4.55 -1.70
N GLU A 183 -8.92 3.76 -1.94
CA GLU A 183 -8.55 2.63 -1.08
C GLU A 183 -8.13 3.10 0.32
N ASP A 184 -7.29 4.12 0.40
CA ASP A 184 -6.90 4.72 1.67
C ASP A 184 -8.12 5.29 2.42
N PHE A 185 -9.02 5.98 1.71
CA PHE A 185 -10.27 6.47 2.27
C PHE A 185 -11.12 5.33 2.85
N ILE A 186 -11.31 4.23 2.12
CA ILE A 186 -12.07 3.07 2.60
C ILE A 186 -11.46 2.54 3.91
N ILE A 187 -10.14 2.31 3.93
CA ILE A 187 -9.47 1.78 5.11
C ILE A 187 -9.58 2.74 6.30
N LYS A 188 -9.37 4.04 6.08
CA LYS A 188 -9.51 5.07 7.12
C LYS A 188 -10.94 5.08 7.68
N ARG A 189 -11.97 5.05 6.83
CA ARG A 189 -13.38 5.02 7.26
C ARG A 189 -13.72 3.74 8.01
N LEU A 190 -13.25 2.57 7.57
CA LEU A 190 -13.45 1.32 8.27
C LEU A 190 -12.69 1.25 9.60
N LYS A 191 -11.56 1.95 9.74
CA LYS A 191 -10.77 2.00 10.98
C LYS A 191 -11.32 2.98 12.01
N SER A 192 -11.60 4.23 11.60
CA SER A 192 -11.99 5.31 12.52
C SER A 192 -13.49 5.56 12.58
N GLY A 193 -14.23 5.24 11.51
CA GLY A 193 -15.66 5.52 11.39
C GLY A 193 -16.59 4.53 12.10
N GLN A 194 -16.04 3.51 12.81
CA GLN A 194 -16.84 2.46 13.44
C GLN A 194 -16.08 1.74 14.56
N THR A 195 -16.83 1.11 15.46
CA THR A 195 -16.26 0.25 16.52
C THR A 195 -15.81 -1.11 15.95
N PRO A 196 -14.99 -1.90 16.68
CA PRO A 196 -14.67 -3.27 16.27
C PRO A 196 -15.89 -4.13 16.01
N TYR A 197 -16.93 -4.02 16.84
CA TYR A 197 -18.19 -4.73 16.66
C TYR A 197 -18.97 -4.27 15.41
N ASP A 198 -18.89 -2.98 15.05
CA ASP A 198 -19.50 -2.51 13.81
C ASP A 198 -18.72 -2.99 12.59
N PHE A 199 -17.40 -3.19 12.70
CA PHE A 199 -16.58 -3.81 11.66
C PHE A 199 -16.96 -5.28 11.43
N GLU A 200 -17.26 -6.03 12.48
CA GLU A 200 -17.82 -7.40 12.37
C GLU A 200 -19.17 -7.38 11.64
N LYS A 201 -20.08 -6.45 11.99
CA LYS A 201 -21.37 -6.29 11.29
C LYS A 201 -21.20 -5.90 9.83
N PHE A 202 -20.24 -5.02 9.52
CA PHE A 202 -19.90 -4.66 8.16
C PHE A 202 -19.39 -5.88 7.37
N THR A 203 -18.49 -6.66 7.95
CA THR A 203 -17.97 -7.89 7.34
C THR A 203 -19.08 -8.92 7.12
N ALA A 204 -19.99 -9.10 8.09
CA ALA A 204 -21.14 -9.97 7.93
C ALA A 204 -22.09 -9.47 6.81
N HIS A 205 -22.28 -8.14 6.69
CA HIS A 205 -23.05 -7.57 5.59
C HIS A 205 -22.39 -7.82 4.23
N LEU A 206 -21.08 -7.64 4.12
CA LEU A 206 -20.35 -7.94 2.89
C LEU A 206 -20.52 -9.41 2.47
N LEU A 207 -20.40 -10.34 3.40
CA LEU A 207 -20.67 -11.76 3.14
C LEU A 207 -22.10 -12.02 2.67
N ARG A 208 -23.11 -11.30 3.20
CA ARG A 208 -24.49 -11.37 2.69
C ARG A 208 -24.61 -10.86 1.26
N CYS A 209 -23.94 -9.77 0.92
CA CYS A 209 -23.86 -9.30 -0.46
C CYS A 209 -23.17 -10.30 -1.40
N MET A 210 -22.31 -11.18 -0.89
CA MET A 210 -21.71 -12.29 -1.62
C MET A 210 -22.60 -13.53 -1.72
N GLY A 211 -23.82 -13.48 -1.14
CA GLY A 211 -24.79 -14.57 -1.19
C GLY A 211 -24.70 -15.58 -0.03
N TYR A 212 -24.01 -15.24 1.06
CA TYR A 212 -24.00 -16.05 2.27
C TYR A 212 -25.02 -15.55 3.29
N HIS A 213 -25.55 -16.45 4.12
CA HIS A 213 -26.31 -16.11 5.32
C HIS A 213 -25.32 -15.95 6.49
N ALA A 214 -24.94 -14.71 6.79
CA ALA A 214 -23.91 -14.40 7.78
C ALA A 214 -24.51 -13.77 9.03
N THR A 215 -24.17 -14.30 10.21
CA THR A 215 -24.65 -13.85 11.53
C THR A 215 -23.45 -13.53 12.42
N VAL A 216 -23.46 -12.33 13.05
CA VAL A 216 -22.47 -11.96 14.06
C VAL A 216 -22.76 -12.72 15.33
N THR A 217 -21.76 -13.37 15.91
CA THR A 217 -21.86 -14.12 17.15
C THR A 217 -21.95 -13.18 18.37
N GLN A 218 -22.44 -13.67 19.50
CA GLN A 218 -22.38 -12.92 20.75
C GLN A 218 -21.03 -13.18 21.44
N ALA A 219 -20.38 -12.13 21.89
CA ALA A 219 -18.99 -12.08 22.36
C ALA A 219 -18.69 -12.86 23.67
N ALA A 220 -19.13 -14.10 23.82
CA ALA A 220 -18.83 -14.89 25.01
C ALA A 220 -18.61 -16.38 24.68
N GLY A 221 -17.35 -16.79 24.59
CA GLY A 221 -16.99 -18.21 24.70
C GLY A 221 -16.63 -18.93 23.40
N ASP A 222 -16.67 -18.30 22.23
CA ASP A 222 -16.59 -18.99 20.93
C ASP A 222 -15.20 -19.05 20.31
N GLY A 223 -14.14 -19.02 21.14
CA GLY A 223 -12.75 -19.17 20.61
C GLY A 223 -12.27 -18.01 19.72
N GLY A 224 -12.96 -16.85 19.75
CA GLY A 224 -12.64 -15.69 18.92
C GLY A 224 -13.30 -15.72 17.54
N ILE A 225 -14.41 -16.46 17.38
CA ILE A 225 -15.21 -16.44 16.15
C ILE A 225 -16.22 -15.29 16.24
N ASP A 226 -16.15 -14.35 15.32
CA ASP A 226 -16.96 -13.14 15.32
C ASP A 226 -18.20 -13.28 14.42
N ILE A 227 -18.10 -14.11 13.35
CA ILE A 227 -19.20 -14.33 12.41
C ILE A 227 -19.24 -15.79 12.00
N ILE A 228 -20.47 -16.33 11.85
CA ILE A 228 -20.72 -17.62 11.22
C ILE A 228 -21.51 -17.36 9.94
N ALA A 229 -21.04 -17.92 8.82
CA ALA A 229 -21.70 -17.77 7.53
C ALA A 229 -21.99 -19.14 6.90
N HIS A 230 -23.18 -19.26 6.31
CA HIS A 230 -23.71 -20.45 5.66
C HIS A 230 -24.15 -20.14 4.25
N ARG A 231 -24.30 -21.16 3.42
CA ARG A 231 -24.80 -20.99 2.06
C ARG A 231 -26.33 -20.98 1.97
N ASP A 232 -26.98 -21.68 2.86
CA ASP A 232 -28.43 -21.80 2.97
C ASP A 232 -28.97 -21.09 4.23
N GLU A 233 -30.29 -20.80 4.26
CA GLU A 233 -30.95 -20.12 5.39
C GLU A 233 -30.94 -20.93 6.69
N LEU A 234 -30.91 -22.27 6.58
CA LEU A 234 -30.98 -23.17 7.73
C LEU A 234 -29.58 -23.57 8.23
N GLY A 235 -28.54 -23.31 7.50
CA GLY A 235 -27.17 -23.58 7.88
C GLY A 235 -26.74 -25.04 7.79
N PHE A 236 -27.39 -25.83 6.96
CA PHE A 236 -27.08 -27.25 6.77
C PHE A 236 -26.19 -27.54 5.60
N GLU A 237 -26.19 -26.65 4.57
CA GLU A 237 -25.36 -26.84 3.38
C GLU A 237 -23.94 -26.30 3.57
N PRO A 238 -22.90 -27.10 3.33
CA PRO A 238 -21.53 -26.59 3.33
C PRO A 238 -21.29 -25.63 2.15
N PRO A 239 -20.36 -24.66 2.28
CA PRO A 239 -19.43 -24.53 3.40
C PRO A 239 -20.02 -23.75 4.59
N ILE A 240 -19.70 -24.20 5.80
CA ILE A 240 -19.83 -23.40 7.02
C ILE A 240 -18.54 -22.62 7.18
N ILE A 241 -18.62 -21.30 7.27
CA ILE A 241 -17.47 -20.42 7.35
C ILE A 241 -17.45 -19.75 8.72
N LYS A 242 -16.41 -20.02 9.51
CA LYS A 242 -16.10 -19.33 10.77
C LYS A 242 -15.17 -18.16 10.46
N VAL A 243 -15.60 -16.94 10.81
CA VAL A 243 -14.89 -15.71 10.49
C VAL A 243 -14.38 -15.07 11.77
N GLN A 244 -13.12 -14.66 11.75
CA GLN A 244 -12.52 -13.80 12.76
C GLN A 244 -12.13 -12.46 12.13
N CYS A 245 -12.55 -11.36 12.76
CA CYS A 245 -12.30 -10.00 12.31
C CYS A 245 -11.31 -9.30 13.24
N LYS A 246 -10.33 -8.62 12.69
CA LYS A 246 -9.42 -7.78 13.47
C LYS A 246 -9.30 -6.40 12.85
N GLN A 247 -9.99 -5.41 13.44
CA GLN A 247 -9.98 -4.01 13.00
C GLN A 247 -8.65 -3.35 13.38
N THR A 248 -7.54 -3.82 12.78
CA THR A 248 -6.19 -3.27 12.98
C THR A 248 -5.51 -2.96 11.65
N LEU A 249 -4.64 -1.96 11.66
CA LEU A 249 -3.74 -1.66 10.55
C LEU A 249 -2.39 -2.38 10.69
N ASP A 250 -2.15 -2.99 11.85
CA ASP A 250 -0.91 -3.73 12.11
C ASP A 250 -0.84 -5.01 11.29
N THR A 251 0.36 -5.49 11.08
CA THR A 251 0.62 -6.76 10.42
C THR A 251 0.25 -7.93 11.32
N VAL A 252 -0.65 -8.80 10.85
CA VAL A 252 -1.11 -9.98 11.58
C VAL A 252 -0.14 -11.14 11.41
N GLY A 253 0.36 -11.66 12.54
CA GLY A 253 1.28 -12.79 12.58
C GLY A 253 0.58 -14.15 12.53
N ARG A 254 1.37 -15.20 12.23
CA ARG A 254 0.91 -16.60 12.19
C ARG A 254 0.17 -17.06 13.45
N PRO A 255 0.59 -16.75 14.70
CA PRO A 255 -0.07 -17.28 15.89
C PRO A 255 -1.57 -16.96 15.93
N VAL A 256 -1.96 -15.76 15.49
CA VAL A 256 -3.36 -15.31 15.48
C VAL A 256 -4.17 -16.06 14.43
N VAL A 257 -3.62 -16.23 13.22
CA VAL A 257 -4.27 -16.99 12.13
C VAL A 257 -4.35 -18.48 12.48
N GLN A 258 -3.36 -19.02 13.17
CA GLN A 258 -3.34 -20.40 13.66
C GLN A 258 -4.38 -20.63 14.75
N GLN A 259 -4.67 -19.63 15.59
CA GLN A 259 -5.73 -19.72 16.60
C GLN A 259 -7.10 -19.92 15.94
N LEU A 260 -7.45 -19.13 14.91
CA LEU A 260 -8.67 -19.35 14.13
C LEU A 260 -8.70 -20.76 13.54
N HIS A 261 -7.60 -21.22 12.92
CA HIS A 261 -7.54 -22.56 12.35
C HIS A 261 -7.80 -23.66 13.40
N GLY A 262 -7.37 -23.44 14.65
CA GLY A 262 -7.63 -24.39 15.76
C GLY A 262 -9.09 -24.41 16.24
N ALA A 263 -9.87 -23.37 15.91
CA ALA A 263 -11.30 -23.29 16.25
C ALA A 263 -12.23 -23.81 15.12
N ILE A 264 -11.66 -24.25 13.97
CA ILE A 264 -12.40 -24.81 12.84
C ILE A 264 -12.55 -26.32 13.02
N GLU A 265 -13.76 -26.81 12.91
CA GLU A 265 -14.07 -28.23 12.95
C GLU A 265 -13.93 -28.92 11.58
N HIS A 266 -14.06 -30.24 11.58
CA HIS A 266 -14.00 -31.00 10.33
C HIS A 266 -15.16 -30.62 9.39
N GLY A 267 -14.84 -30.27 8.16
CA GLY A 267 -15.84 -29.83 7.17
C GLY A 267 -16.15 -28.33 7.19
N GLU A 268 -15.59 -27.58 8.15
CA GLU A 268 -15.73 -26.12 8.22
C GLU A 268 -14.56 -25.39 7.56
N HIS A 269 -14.76 -24.11 7.31
CA HIS A 269 -13.78 -23.21 6.72
C HIS A 269 -13.54 -22.01 7.63
N GLY A 270 -12.30 -21.52 7.67
CA GLY A 270 -11.93 -20.31 8.38
C GLY A 270 -11.65 -19.15 7.43
N LEU A 271 -12.14 -17.98 7.81
CA LEU A 271 -11.85 -16.73 7.14
C LEU A 271 -11.34 -15.72 8.17
N PHE A 272 -10.10 -15.27 8.01
CA PHE A 272 -9.55 -14.21 8.84
C PHE A 272 -9.56 -12.88 8.07
N VAL A 273 -10.16 -11.83 8.65
CA VAL A 273 -10.34 -10.52 8.01
C VAL A 273 -9.62 -9.44 8.82
N THR A 274 -8.82 -8.61 8.15
CA THR A 274 -8.13 -7.47 8.78
C THR A 274 -8.05 -6.26 7.84
N LEU A 275 -7.89 -5.07 8.41
CA LEU A 275 -7.59 -3.84 7.67
C LEU A 275 -6.08 -3.65 7.43
N GLY A 276 -5.25 -4.46 8.08
CA GLY A 276 -3.81 -4.51 7.90
C GLY A 276 -3.39 -5.60 6.92
N ASN A 277 -2.15 -6.02 7.06
CA ASN A 277 -1.54 -7.04 6.23
C ASN A 277 -1.18 -8.30 7.05
N TYR A 278 -0.55 -9.28 6.42
CA TYR A 278 -0.11 -10.51 7.07
C TYR A 278 1.39 -10.72 6.89
N THR A 279 2.04 -11.27 7.92
CA THR A 279 3.45 -11.66 7.82
C THR A 279 3.65 -12.75 6.77
N ALA A 280 4.86 -12.88 6.24
CA ALA A 280 5.21 -13.95 5.31
C ALA A 280 4.92 -15.34 5.88
N ASP A 281 5.16 -15.55 7.18
CA ASP A 281 4.88 -16.80 7.88
C ASP A 281 3.37 -17.08 7.99
N ALA A 282 2.54 -16.06 8.27
CA ALA A 282 1.08 -16.20 8.26
C ALA A 282 0.56 -16.59 6.86
N ARG A 283 1.09 -15.98 5.81
CA ARG A 283 0.78 -16.32 4.41
C ARG A 283 1.23 -17.73 4.04
N ALA A 284 2.41 -18.15 4.49
CA ALA A 284 2.91 -19.50 4.28
C ALA A 284 2.04 -20.53 5.01
N PHE A 285 1.64 -20.26 6.24
CA PHE A 285 0.74 -21.14 7.00
C PHE A 285 -0.61 -21.33 6.30
N GLU A 286 -1.26 -20.25 5.86
CA GLU A 286 -2.55 -20.34 5.15
C GLU A 286 -2.44 -21.21 3.89
N ARG A 287 -1.37 -21.08 3.10
CA ARG A 287 -1.15 -21.91 1.89
C ARG A 287 -1.11 -23.41 2.16
N THR A 288 -0.75 -23.82 3.37
CA THR A 288 -0.75 -25.24 3.78
C THR A 288 -2.13 -25.73 4.26
N LYS A 289 -3.14 -24.86 4.34
CA LYS A 289 -4.46 -25.13 4.90
C LYS A 289 -5.56 -24.92 3.84
N PRO A 290 -6.12 -25.99 3.25
CA PRO A 290 -7.11 -25.87 2.18
C PRO A 290 -8.42 -25.20 2.64
N ASN A 291 -8.74 -25.31 3.92
CA ASN A 291 -9.96 -24.78 4.53
C ASN A 291 -9.76 -23.45 5.27
N LEU A 292 -8.64 -22.75 5.06
CA LEU A 292 -8.37 -21.46 5.67
C LEU A 292 -8.12 -20.43 4.58
N ARG A 293 -8.71 -19.25 4.74
CA ARG A 293 -8.48 -18.08 3.89
C ARG A 293 -8.29 -16.84 4.75
N ARG A 294 -7.56 -15.87 4.21
CA ARG A 294 -7.34 -14.57 4.82
C ARG A 294 -7.75 -13.47 3.83
N LEU A 295 -8.36 -12.41 4.36
CA LEU A 295 -8.60 -11.16 3.63
C LEU A 295 -7.77 -10.07 4.31
N ASP A 296 -6.81 -9.55 3.59
CA ASP A 296 -6.09 -8.32 3.92
C ASP A 296 -6.86 -7.10 3.39
N ALA A 297 -6.31 -5.90 3.61
CA ALA A 297 -6.91 -4.67 3.17
C ALA A 297 -7.26 -4.67 1.68
N ASP A 298 -6.32 -5.09 0.82
CA ASP A 298 -6.49 -5.06 -0.64
C ASP A 298 -7.58 -6.04 -1.10
N ALA A 299 -7.59 -7.26 -0.56
CA ALA A 299 -8.60 -8.25 -0.87
C ALA A 299 -9.99 -7.83 -0.36
N LEU A 300 -10.06 -7.19 0.82
CA LEU A 300 -11.31 -6.64 1.36
C LEU A 300 -11.86 -5.53 0.47
N ILE A 301 -11.01 -4.58 0.03
CA ILE A 301 -11.38 -3.49 -0.87
C ILE A 301 -11.90 -4.02 -2.21
N ALA A 302 -11.23 -5.01 -2.79
CA ALA A 302 -11.67 -5.64 -4.03
C ALA A 302 -13.09 -6.22 -3.91
N LEU A 303 -13.40 -6.88 -2.78
CA LEU A 303 -14.75 -7.39 -2.50
C LEU A 303 -15.76 -6.26 -2.28
N ILE A 304 -15.37 -5.17 -1.59
CA ILE A 304 -16.20 -3.99 -1.44
C ILE A 304 -16.58 -3.43 -2.82
N TYR A 305 -15.63 -3.22 -3.71
CA TYR A 305 -15.91 -2.71 -5.05
C TYR A 305 -16.84 -3.63 -5.85
N ALA A 306 -16.60 -4.94 -5.80
CA ALA A 306 -17.41 -5.94 -6.52
C ALA A 306 -18.88 -5.94 -6.07
N HIS A 307 -19.13 -5.74 -4.77
CA HIS A 307 -20.46 -5.88 -4.17
C HIS A 307 -21.08 -4.57 -3.69
N TYR A 308 -20.43 -3.42 -3.89
CA TYR A 308 -20.88 -2.11 -3.40
C TYR A 308 -22.32 -1.76 -3.78
N HIS A 309 -22.75 -2.14 -4.98
CA HIS A 309 -24.10 -1.88 -5.48
C HIS A 309 -25.20 -2.61 -4.69
N GLN A 310 -24.84 -3.61 -3.89
CA GLN A 310 -25.74 -4.39 -3.02
C GLN A 310 -25.71 -3.91 -1.57
N PHE A 311 -24.90 -2.90 -1.26
CA PHE A 311 -24.77 -2.41 0.11
C PHE A 311 -26.05 -1.70 0.58
N ASP A 312 -26.44 -1.98 1.83
CA ASP A 312 -27.49 -1.22 2.51
C ASP A 312 -27.13 0.28 2.60
N PRO A 313 -28.12 1.18 2.60
CA PRO A 313 -27.90 2.62 2.69
C PRO A 313 -27.00 3.06 3.84
N ARG A 314 -27.05 2.35 4.97
CA ARG A 314 -26.16 2.58 6.12
C ARG A 314 -24.70 2.47 5.74
N TYR A 315 -24.32 1.44 5.01
CA TYR A 315 -22.93 1.19 4.61
C TYR A 315 -22.51 2.02 3.40
N GLN A 316 -23.47 2.42 2.55
CA GLN A 316 -23.21 3.42 1.51
C GLN A 316 -22.97 4.80 2.10
N THR A 317 -23.61 5.13 3.24
CA THR A 317 -23.31 6.36 3.98
C THR A 317 -21.96 6.31 4.68
N LEU A 318 -21.57 5.15 5.22
CA LEU A 318 -20.26 4.94 5.83
C LEU A 318 -19.14 5.08 4.77
N LEU A 319 -19.35 4.51 3.60
CA LEU A 319 -18.44 4.52 2.46
C LEU A 319 -19.14 5.18 1.26
N PRO A 320 -19.19 6.53 1.18
CA PRO A 320 -19.90 7.23 0.11
C PRO A 320 -19.08 7.19 -1.20
N LEU A 321 -19.08 6.03 -1.87
CA LEU A 321 -18.35 5.81 -3.11
C LEU A 321 -19.23 6.12 -4.32
N LYS A 322 -18.60 6.69 -5.37
CA LYS A 322 -19.22 6.94 -6.66
C LYS A 322 -18.51 6.14 -7.74
N ARG A 323 -19.25 5.37 -8.53
CA ARG A 323 -18.67 4.68 -9.69
C ARG A 323 -18.36 5.70 -10.77
N ILE A 324 -17.11 5.73 -11.24
CA ILE A 324 -16.66 6.51 -12.38
C ILE A 324 -15.89 5.61 -13.35
N TYR A 325 -15.89 5.98 -14.63
CA TYR A 325 -15.04 5.35 -15.65
C TYR A 325 -13.82 6.23 -15.87
N VAL A 326 -12.65 5.66 -15.73
CA VAL A 326 -11.38 6.33 -16.03
C VAL A 326 -10.79 5.73 -17.30
N PRO A 327 -10.17 6.53 -18.20
CA PRO A 327 -9.48 5.99 -19.36
C PRO A 327 -8.36 5.03 -18.93
N GLY A 328 -8.40 3.80 -19.44
CA GLY A 328 -7.32 2.83 -19.26
C GLY A 328 -6.22 2.98 -20.31
N PRO A 329 -5.06 2.37 -20.14
CA PRO A 329 -4.04 2.29 -21.16
C PRO A 329 -4.59 1.55 -22.39
N ILE A 330 -4.35 2.09 -23.59
CA ILE A 330 -4.69 1.39 -24.83
C ILE A 330 -3.76 0.18 -24.92
N GLN A 331 -4.32 -1.01 -24.77
CA GLN A 331 -3.60 -2.24 -25.10
C GLN A 331 -3.39 -2.24 -26.63
N ALA A 332 -2.14 -2.15 -27.07
CA ALA A 332 -1.83 -2.43 -28.46
C ALA A 332 -2.25 -3.89 -28.72
N SER A 333 -3.23 -4.09 -29.60
CA SER A 333 -3.58 -5.41 -30.08
C SER A 333 -2.34 -6.02 -30.73
N GLU A 334 -1.80 -7.07 -30.11
CA GLU A 334 -0.84 -7.93 -30.79
C GLU A 334 -1.54 -8.52 -32.00
N SER A 335 -1.07 -8.11 -33.20
CA SER A 335 -1.48 -8.65 -34.50
C SER A 335 -0.65 -9.84 -34.84
#